data_1864c986ffd893dddf19b3c898da1392
#
_entry.id   1864c986ffd893dddf19b3c898da1392
#
_cell.length_a   1.000
_cell.length_b   1.000
_cell.length_c   1.000
_cell.angle_alpha   90.00
_cell.angle_beta   90.00
_cell.angle_gamma   90.00
#
_symmetry.space_group_name_H-M   'P 1'
#
loop_
_entity.id
_entity.type
_entity.pdbx_description
1 polymer ?
#
loop_
_entity_poly.entity_id
_entity_poly.type
_entity_poly.pdbx_seq_one_letter_code
_entity_poly.pdbx_strand_id
1 'polypeptide(L)'
;MAVTGAAHGLGHALAASLAGSDRVSRVVAIDNHRGDLAGVIWRLADVCDPALAGRLAGVDVLVHTDVDMSDSDHRARRAFNVRAAQTVLTAAAAGRVGRVILVTSAMGYGARPGNEVPLPETAPLAADPDGSVAGDLLEIEHLAERSPRAHPGLAVTVVRPAAVVGDDSDSPVTRHFDAARLLTVRGCAPRWQFCHVDDLVSALELAVAGDVTGNFAVGCDGWLEQEQVEEISGLRRLELPASLTLGTAQRLHRIGIAPAPINDLQYLVYPWVVDCQALRSAGWRPAYDNAAALRAVMTARALHRAAARRIPRKEATITAAGATVAVLGTAAIVRAARRRRRGG
;
A
#
# COMPACT_ATOMS: atom_id res chain seq x y z
N MET A 1 -22.87 8.05 -4.42
CA MET A 1 -21.44 7.85 -4.72
C MET A 1 -21.10 6.39 -4.93
N ALA A 2 -19.90 6.06 -5.47
CA ALA A 2 -19.48 4.67 -5.65
C ALA A 2 -18.07 4.44 -5.07
N VAL A 3 -17.79 3.21 -4.64
CA VAL A 3 -16.49 2.73 -4.19
C VAL A 3 -16.14 1.46 -4.96
N THR A 4 -14.98 1.38 -5.61
CA THR A 4 -14.46 0.16 -6.22
C THR A 4 -13.58 -0.60 -5.23
N GLY A 5 -13.39 -1.91 -5.43
CA GLY A 5 -12.69 -2.76 -4.46
C GLY A 5 -13.48 -2.91 -3.15
N ALA A 6 -14.81 -2.84 -3.23
CA ALA A 6 -15.69 -2.74 -2.06
C ALA A 6 -15.92 -4.08 -1.35
N ALA A 7 -15.46 -5.20 -1.89
CA ALA A 7 -15.66 -6.51 -1.28
C ALA A 7 -14.65 -6.82 -0.16
N HIS A 8 -13.54 -6.08 -0.09
CA HIS A 8 -12.46 -6.35 0.89
C HIS A 8 -11.62 -5.10 1.20
N GLY A 9 -10.79 -5.19 2.23
CA GLY A 9 -9.79 -4.18 2.58
C GLY A 9 -10.32 -2.76 2.73
N LEU A 10 -9.58 -1.78 2.23
CA LEU A 10 -9.91 -0.35 2.32
C LEU A 10 -11.27 0.00 1.69
N GLY A 11 -11.58 -0.58 0.53
CA GLY A 11 -12.84 -0.32 -0.16
C GLY A 11 -14.05 -0.78 0.64
N HIS A 12 -13.94 -1.94 1.28
CA HIS A 12 -14.96 -2.46 2.18
C HIS A 12 -15.14 -1.54 3.40
N ALA A 13 -14.06 -1.18 4.08
CA ALA A 13 -14.09 -0.31 5.25
C ALA A 13 -14.70 1.06 4.93
N LEU A 14 -14.31 1.67 3.80
CA LEU A 14 -14.86 2.94 3.34
C LEU A 14 -16.36 2.82 2.99
N ALA A 15 -16.75 1.80 2.25
CA ALA A 15 -18.13 1.61 1.85
C ALA A 15 -19.05 1.36 3.07
N ALA A 16 -18.54 0.62 4.07
CA ALA A 16 -19.25 0.40 5.34
C ALA A 16 -19.47 1.72 6.12
N SER A 17 -18.40 2.51 6.27
CA SER A 17 -18.44 3.80 6.96
C SER A 17 -19.42 4.77 6.28
N LEU A 18 -19.31 4.91 4.96
CA LEU A 18 -20.17 5.79 4.17
C LEU A 18 -21.64 5.34 4.15
N ALA A 19 -21.92 4.04 4.25
CA ALA A 19 -23.29 3.53 4.35
C ALA A 19 -23.97 3.90 5.69
N GLY A 20 -23.17 4.14 6.74
CA GLY A 20 -23.63 4.65 8.03
C GLY A 20 -23.65 6.17 8.15
N SER A 21 -23.21 6.90 7.13
CA SER A 21 -23.06 8.37 7.18
C SER A 21 -24.29 9.09 6.64
N ASP A 22 -24.83 10.04 7.41
CA ASP A 22 -25.93 10.93 6.97
C ASP A 22 -25.52 11.88 5.83
N ARG A 23 -24.22 12.02 5.55
CA ARG A 23 -23.67 12.89 4.48
C ARG A 23 -23.80 12.28 3.09
N VAL A 24 -24.08 10.97 2.99
CA VAL A 24 -24.16 10.22 1.74
C VAL A 24 -25.51 9.54 1.60
N SER A 25 -26.32 9.99 0.66
CA SER A 25 -27.66 9.45 0.45
C SER A 25 -27.68 8.02 -0.08
N ARG A 26 -26.63 7.60 -0.80
CA ARG A 26 -26.56 6.26 -1.42
C ARG A 26 -25.11 5.87 -1.71
N VAL A 27 -24.73 4.67 -1.27
CA VAL A 27 -23.44 4.05 -1.56
C VAL A 27 -23.62 2.91 -2.56
N VAL A 28 -22.87 2.96 -3.64
CA VAL A 28 -22.75 1.89 -4.64
C VAL A 28 -21.42 1.18 -4.40
N ALA A 29 -21.48 -0.09 -4.05
CA ALA A 29 -20.32 -0.96 -3.91
C ALA A 29 -20.04 -1.64 -5.25
N ILE A 30 -18.82 -1.49 -5.77
CA ILE A 30 -18.38 -2.05 -7.06
C ILE A 30 -17.22 -3.00 -6.81
N ASP A 31 -17.37 -4.24 -7.27
CA ASP A 31 -16.32 -5.26 -7.22
C ASP A 31 -16.66 -6.36 -8.25
N ASN A 32 -15.70 -7.25 -8.56
CA ASN A 32 -15.94 -8.41 -9.43
C ASN A 32 -16.78 -9.50 -8.74
N HIS A 33 -16.91 -9.46 -7.42
CA HIS A 33 -17.78 -10.33 -6.62
C HIS A 33 -18.52 -9.52 -5.55
N ARG A 34 -19.57 -10.11 -5.00
CA ARG A 34 -20.35 -9.49 -3.96
C ARG A 34 -19.71 -9.77 -2.59
N GLY A 35 -19.50 -8.72 -1.79
CA GLY A 35 -19.17 -8.83 -0.38
C GLY A 35 -20.41 -8.92 0.51
N ASP A 36 -20.21 -8.82 1.82
CA ASP A 36 -21.21 -8.99 2.88
C ASP A 36 -21.79 -7.67 3.43
N LEU A 37 -21.43 -6.52 2.83
CA LEU A 37 -21.91 -5.21 3.29
C LEU A 37 -23.42 -5.06 3.15
N ALA A 38 -24.05 -4.65 4.26
CA ALA A 38 -25.43 -4.20 4.28
C ALA A 38 -25.53 -2.69 3.98
N GLY A 39 -26.71 -2.23 3.55
CA GLY A 39 -26.95 -0.78 3.32
C GLY A 39 -26.33 -0.22 2.04
N VAL A 40 -25.68 -1.02 1.22
CA VAL A 40 -25.07 -0.62 -0.06
C VAL A 40 -25.77 -1.26 -1.26
N ILE A 41 -25.64 -0.60 -2.42
CA ILE A 41 -26.12 -1.16 -3.68
C ILE A 41 -24.94 -1.82 -4.40
N TRP A 42 -24.94 -3.15 -4.49
CA TRP A 42 -23.93 -3.89 -5.23
C TRP A 42 -24.12 -3.80 -6.73
N ARG A 43 -23.05 -3.41 -7.45
CA ARG A 43 -22.96 -3.48 -8.91
C ARG A 43 -21.71 -4.26 -9.29
N LEU A 44 -21.88 -5.51 -9.73
CA LEU A 44 -20.76 -6.36 -10.11
C LEU A 44 -20.12 -5.85 -11.41
N ALA A 45 -18.84 -5.59 -11.37
CA ALA A 45 -18.02 -5.18 -12.50
C ALA A 45 -16.53 -5.44 -12.22
N ASP A 46 -15.80 -5.77 -13.29
CA ASP A 46 -14.34 -5.71 -13.30
C ASP A 46 -13.91 -4.25 -13.56
N VAL A 47 -13.04 -3.70 -12.72
CA VAL A 47 -12.51 -2.34 -12.86
C VAL A 47 -11.65 -2.16 -14.13
N CYS A 48 -11.21 -3.26 -14.73
CA CYS A 48 -10.49 -3.27 -15.99
C CYS A 48 -11.40 -3.39 -17.22
N ASP A 49 -12.72 -3.58 -17.05
CA ASP A 49 -13.67 -3.72 -18.15
C ASP A 49 -14.32 -2.36 -18.49
N PRO A 50 -14.27 -1.90 -19.75
CA PRO A 50 -14.97 -0.67 -20.21
C PRO A 50 -16.48 -0.65 -19.90
N ALA A 51 -17.13 -1.81 -19.72
CA ALA A 51 -18.52 -1.92 -19.30
C ALA A 51 -18.78 -1.28 -17.91
N LEU A 52 -17.74 -0.97 -17.14
CA LEU A 52 -17.80 -0.22 -15.89
C LEU A 52 -18.58 1.09 -16.04
N ALA A 53 -18.48 1.76 -17.20
CA ALA A 53 -19.20 3.01 -17.47
C ALA A 53 -20.72 2.88 -17.23
N GLY A 54 -21.32 1.77 -17.65
CA GLY A 54 -22.73 1.47 -17.42
C GLY A 54 -23.09 1.24 -15.93
N ARG A 55 -22.10 0.89 -15.12
CA ARG A 55 -22.26 0.69 -13.68
C ARG A 55 -22.17 1.99 -12.88
N LEU A 56 -21.75 3.10 -13.51
CA LEU A 56 -21.61 4.41 -12.86
C LEU A 56 -22.84 5.32 -13.04
N ALA A 57 -23.92 4.84 -13.61
CA ALA A 57 -25.15 5.63 -13.78
C ALA A 57 -25.66 6.18 -12.43
N GLY A 58 -25.80 7.51 -12.34
CA GLY A 58 -26.29 8.23 -11.16
C GLY A 58 -25.26 8.28 -10.01
N VAL A 59 -23.97 8.19 -10.33
CA VAL A 59 -22.85 8.35 -9.39
C VAL A 59 -22.25 9.74 -9.60
N ASP A 60 -22.18 10.53 -8.51
CA ASP A 60 -21.58 11.87 -8.53
C ASP A 60 -20.10 11.84 -8.19
N VAL A 61 -19.71 10.95 -7.26
CA VAL A 61 -18.33 10.77 -6.77
C VAL A 61 -17.95 9.29 -6.84
N LEU A 62 -16.82 8.98 -7.42
CA LEU A 62 -16.24 7.63 -7.48
C LEU A 62 -14.93 7.60 -6.71
N VAL A 63 -14.80 6.69 -5.73
CA VAL A 63 -13.55 6.42 -5.03
C VAL A 63 -12.99 5.09 -5.54
N HIS A 64 -11.77 5.13 -6.06
CA HIS A 64 -11.04 3.95 -6.52
C HIS A 64 -10.01 3.55 -5.50
N THR A 65 -10.22 2.39 -4.86
CA THR A 65 -9.33 1.81 -3.84
C THR A 65 -8.72 0.48 -4.28
N ASP A 66 -9.10 -0.04 -5.45
CA ASP A 66 -8.69 -1.35 -5.94
C ASP A 66 -7.31 -1.27 -6.61
N VAL A 67 -6.27 -1.24 -5.79
CA VAL A 67 -4.86 -1.21 -6.20
C VAL A 67 -4.17 -2.46 -5.67
N ASP A 68 -3.58 -3.25 -6.56
CA ASP A 68 -2.77 -4.41 -6.17
C ASP A 68 -1.38 -3.94 -5.69
N MET A 69 -1.09 -4.18 -4.43
CA MET A 69 0.19 -3.89 -3.77
C MET A 69 1.02 -5.16 -3.53
N SER A 70 0.56 -6.30 -4.04
CA SER A 70 1.18 -7.60 -3.81
C SER A 70 2.58 -7.73 -4.44
N ASP A 71 3.35 -8.66 -3.92
CA ASP A 71 4.66 -9.07 -4.46
C ASP A 71 4.54 -10.24 -5.45
N SER A 72 3.38 -10.40 -6.06
CA SER A 72 3.10 -11.40 -7.09
C SER A 72 3.80 -11.07 -8.42
N ASP A 73 3.36 -11.65 -9.51
CA ASP A 73 3.86 -11.30 -10.85
C ASP A 73 3.75 -9.78 -11.10
N HIS A 74 4.87 -9.09 -11.03
CA HIS A 74 4.95 -7.62 -11.19
C HIS A 74 4.45 -7.14 -12.56
N ARG A 75 4.49 -7.97 -13.61
CA ARG A 75 3.92 -7.62 -14.92
C ARG A 75 2.40 -7.66 -14.88
N ALA A 76 1.83 -8.71 -14.26
CA ALA A 76 0.39 -8.83 -14.10
C ALA A 76 -0.16 -7.73 -13.17
N ARG A 77 0.51 -7.46 -12.03
CA ARG A 77 0.18 -6.38 -11.12
C ARG A 77 0.18 -5.02 -11.82
N ARG A 78 1.27 -4.68 -12.53
CA ARG A 78 1.36 -3.41 -13.28
C ARG A 78 0.24 -3.31 -14.34
N ALA A 79 0.02 -4.38 -15.10
CA ALA A 79 -1.02 -4.40 -16.13
C ALA A 79 -2.40 -4.17 -15.51
N PHE A 80 -2.69 -4.77 -14.35
CA PHE A 80 -3.93 -4.56 -13.62
C PHE A 80 -4.02 -3.10 -13.14
N ASN A 81 -3.06 -2.62 -12.37
CA ASN A 81 -3.07 -1.30 -11.75
C ASN A 81 -3.25 -0.16 -12.77
N VAL A 82 -2.46 -0.18 -13.83
CA VAL A 82 -2.51 0.86 -14.88
C VAL A 82 -3.82 0.78 -15.66
N ARG A 83 -4.25 -0.43 -16.04
CA ARG A 83 -5.49 -0.62 -16.79
C ARG A 83 -6.71 -0.25 -15.95
N ALA A 84 -6.75 -0.63 -14.67
CA ALA A 84 -7.84 -0.29 -13.76
C ALA A 84 -7.99 1.23 -13.64
N ALA A 85 -6.90 1.95 -13.34
CA ALA A 85 -6.92 3.40 -13.24
C ALA A 85 -7.38 4.07 -14.55
N GLN A 86 -6.86 3.64 -15.70
CA GLN A 86 -7.25 4.16 -17.01
C GLN A 86 -8.74 3.91 -17.32
N THR A 87 -9.22 2.69 -17.03
CA THR A 87 -10.62 2.31 -17.25
C THR A 87 -11.55 3.10 -16.32
N VAL A 88 -11.18 3.22 -15.04
CA VAL A 88 -11.94 3.98 -14.04
C VAL A 88 -12.11 5.44 -14.45
N LEU A 89 -11.03 6.12 -14.87
CA LEU A 89 -11.07 7.51 -15.30
C LEU A 89 -11.93 7.68 -16.58
N THR A 90 -11.76 6.80 -17.55
CA THR A 90 -12.53 6.84 -18.81
C THR A 90 -14.02 6.52 -18.57
N ALA A 91 -14.31 5.49 -17.74
CA ALA A 91 -15.66 5.10 -17.40
C ALA A 91 -16.37 6.18 -16.59
N ALA A 92 -15.67 6.84 -15.66
CA ALA A 92 -16.21 7.96 -14.89
C ALA A 92 -16.60 9.12 -15.80
N ALA A 93 -15.75 9.49 -16.77
CA ALA A 93 -16.06 10.52 -17.75
C ALA A 93 -17.28 10.15 -18.62
N ALA A 94 -17.33 8.92 -19.14
CA ALA A 94 -18.44 8.42 -19.93
C ALA A 94 -19.75 8.33 -19.11
N GLY A 95 -19.66 7.96 -17.83
CA GLY A 95 -20.78 7.91 -16.89
C GLY A 95 -21.19 9.28 -16.32
N ARG A 96 -20.53 10.37 -16.74
CA ARG A 96 -20.74 11.73 -16.23
C ARG A 96 -20.57 11.85 -14.72
N VAL A 97 -19.63 11.13 -14.16
CA VAL A 97 -19.18 11.28 -12.76
C VAL A 97 -18.49 12.63 -12.63
N GLY A 98 -18.89 13.45 -11.66
CA GLY A 98 -18.30 14.78 -11.48
C GLY A 98 -16.90 14.74 -10.87
N ARG A 99 -16.63 13.75 -10.01
CA ARG A 99 -15.34 13.65 -9.29
C ARG A 99 -14.89 12.21 -9.09
N VAL A 100 -13.61 11.97 -9.36
CA VAL A 100 -12.92 10.71 -9.04
C VAL A 100 -11.88 10.98 -7.96
N ILE A 101 -11.83 10.11 -6.96
CA ILE A 101 -10.80 10.07 -5.92
C ILE A 101 -10.01 8.78 -6.11
N LEU A 102 -8.73 8.90 -6.44
CA LEU A 102 -7.81 7.77 -6.58
C LEU A 102 -6.98 7.64 -5.31
N VAL A 103 -6.95 6.46 -4.73
CA VAL A 103 -6.05 6.17 -3.62
C VAL A 103 -4.78 5.54 -4.19
N THR A 104 -3.64 6.22 -3.98
CA THR A 104 -2.31 5.76 -4.39
C THR A 104 -1.44 5.50 -3.16
N SER A 105 -0.27 6.07 -3.07
CA SER A 105 0.59 6.05 -1.88
C SER A 105 1.62 7.17 -1.92
N ALA A 106 2.05 7.62 -0.75
CA ALA A 106 3.20 8.50 -0.59
C ALA A 106 4.52 7.90 -1.13
N MET A 107 4.56 6.60 -1.44
CA MET A 107 5.67 5.99 -2.19
C MET A 107 5.95 6.70 -3.51
N GLY A 108 4.95 7.34 -4.12
CA GLY A 108 5.12 8.14 -5.34
C GLY A 108 6.14 9.28 -5.21
N TYR A 109 6.36 9.81 -4.02
CA TYR A 109 7.41 10.81 -3.76
C TYR A 109 8.83 10.23 -3.83
N GLY A 110 8.99 8.89 -3.81
CA GLY A 110 10.27 8.21 -3.78
C GLY A 110 10.94 8.25 -2.40
N ALA A 111 11.68 7.20 -2.07
CA ALA A 111 12.45 7.12 -0.84
C ALA A 111 13.94 7.31 -1.15
N ARG A 112 14.53 8.43 -0.76
CA ARG A 112 15.91 8.80 -1.09
C ARG A 112 16.67 9.29 0.14
N PRO A 113 18.01 9.13 0.19
CA PRO A 113 18.82 9.57 1.33
C PRO A 113 18.71 11.07 1.65
N GLY A 114 18.46 11.88 0.63
CA GLY A 114 18.39 13.35 0.73
C GLY A 114 16.97 13.90 0.85
N ASN A 115 15.97 13.06 1.08
CA ASN A 115 14.60 13.54 1.25
C ASN A 115 14.50 14.48 2.45
N GLU A 116 13.78 15.58 2.26
CA GLU A 116 13.30 16.40 3.35
C GLU A 116 12.36 15.58 4.26
N VAL A 117 12.35 15.84 5.54
CA VAL A 117 11.50 15.11 6.50
C VAL A 117 10.81 16.10 7.43
N PRO A 118 9.48 16.22 7.32
CA PRO A 118 8.60 15.56 6.34
C PRO A 118 8.69 16.16 4.94
N LEU A 119 8.34 15.36 3.91
CA LEU A 119 8.14 15.81 2.54
C LEU A 119 6.87 16.66 2.46
N PRO A 120 6.88 17.86 1.86
CA PRO A 120 5.68 18.62 1.63
C PRO A 120 4.79 17.93 0.56
N GLU A 121 3.46 18.11 0.68
CA GLU A 121 2.50 17.53 -0.28
C GLU A 121 2.71 18.02 -1.72
N THR A 122 3.37 19.15 -1.89
CA THR A 122 3.76 19.73 -3.17
C THR A 122 5.09 19.22 -3.72
N ALA A 123 5.78 18.34 -2.98
CA ALA A 123 7.03 17.77 -3.46
C ALA A 123 6.82 17.05 -4.81
N PRO A 124 7.81 17.08 -5.71
CA PRO A 124 7.70 16.37 -6.98
C PRO A 124 7.65 14.86 -6.74
N LEU A 125 6.87 14.16 -7.58
CA LEU A 125 6.90 12.72 -7.61
C LEU A 125 8.25 12.27 -8.18
N ALA A 126 8.97 11.47 -7.42
CA ALA A 126 10.35 11.07 -7.70
C ALA A 126 10.58 9.56 -7.55
N ALA A 127 9.51 8.75 -7.49
CA ALA A 127 9.60 7.30 -7.59
C ALA A 127 10.20 6.90 -8.96
N ASP A 128 10.91 5.80 -9.01
CA ASP A 128 11.48 5.31 -10.25
C ASP A 128 10.37 4.69 -11.13
N PRO A 129 10.32 5.01 -12.45
CA PRO A 129 9.32 4.47 -13.38
C PRO A 129 9.69 3.04 -13.81
N ASP A 130 9.76 2.13 -12.86
CA ASP A 130 10.15 0.74 -13.05
C ASP A 130 9.00 -0.24 -12.77
N GLY A 131 9.30 -1.52 -12.65
CA GLY A 131 8.30 -2.56 -12.35
C GLY A 131 8.00 -2.73 -10.85
N SER A 132 8.37 -1.77 -9.99
CA SER A 132 8.04 -1.76 -8.58
C SER A 132 6.58 -1.36 -8.34
N VAL A 133 6.10 -1.55 -7.12
CA VAL A 133 4.79 -1.01 -6.69
C VAL A 133 4.78 0.52 -6.85
N ALA A 134 5.84 1.19 -6.42
CA ALA A 134 5.95 2.64 -6.53
C ALA A 134 5.92 3.14 -7.99
N GLY A 135 6.56 2.42 -8.91
CA GLY A 135 6.50 2.71 -10.35
C GLY A 135 5.10 2.53 -10.95
N ASP A 136 4.33 1.55 -10.48
CA ASP A 136 2.93 1.38 -10.89
C ASP A 136 2.07 2.56 -10.39
N LEU A 137 2.25 2.96 -9.13
CA LEU A 137 1.55 4.09 -8.52
C LEU A 137 1.90 5.41 -9.21
N LEU A 138 3.17 5.61 -9.58
CA LEU A 138 3.61 6.78 -10.35
C LEU A 138 2.88 6.88 -11.70
N GLU A 139 2.66 5.77 -12.39
CA GLU A 139 1.91 5.76 -13.64
C GLU A 139 0.43 6.12 -13.44
N ILE A 140 -0.19 5.63 -12.35
CA ILE A 140 -1.57 6.04 -11.96
C ILE A 140 -1.64 7.55 -11.73
N GLU A 141 -0.65 8.12 -11.03
CA GLU A 141 -0.55 9.58 -10.79
C GLU A 141 -0.44 10.36 -12.11
N HIS A 142 0.36 9.89 -13.05
CA HIS A 142 0.47 10.51 -14.38
C HIS A 142 -0.83 10.41 -15.19
N LEU A 143 -1.61 9.34 -15.03
CA LEU A 143 -2.95 9.23 -15.64
C LEU A 143 -3.90 10.24 -14.98
N ALA A 144 -3.88 10.38 -13.67
CA ALA A 144 -4.67 11.34 -12.91
C ALA A 144 -4.37 12.79 -13.35
N GLU A 145 -3.09 13.15 -13.46
CA GLU A 145 -2.64 14.49 -13.89
C GLU A 145 -3.13 14.85 -15.30
N ARG A 146 -3.11 13.89 -16.21
CA ARG A 146 -3.55 14.08 -17.61
C ARG A 146 -5.07 14.06 -17.77
N SER A 147 -5.79 13.49 -16.83
CA SER A 147 -7.23 13.23 -16.91
C SER A 147 -8.08 14.51 -17.11
N PRO A 148 -7.86 15.64 -16.44
CA PRO A 148 -8.67 16.85 -16.66
C PRO A 148 -8.57 17.42 -18.09
N ARG A 149 -7.44 17.18 -18.77
CA ARG A 149 -7.26 17.58 -20.19
C ARG A 149 -7.94 16.58 -21.14
N ALA A 150 -7.88 15.29 -20.83
CA ALA A 150 -8.50 14.23 -21.63
C ALA A 150 -10.03 14.18 -21.45
N HIS A 151 -10.50 14.54 -20.27
CA HIS A 151 -11.91 14.45 -19.87
C HIS A 151 -12.37 15.76 -19.21
N PRO A 152 -12.64 16.81 -19.99
CA PRO A 152 -13.12 18.09 -19.45
C PRO A 152 -14.40 17.91 -18.65
N GLY A 153 -14.42 18.46 -17.43
CA GLY A 153 -15.53 18.33 -16.48
C GLY A 153 -15.39 17.21 -15.46
N LEU A 154 -14.37 16.33 -15.57
CA LEU A 154 -14.03 15.37 -14.54
C LEU A 154 -12.96 15.95 -13.61
N ALA A 155 -13.33 16.18 -12.35
CA ALA A 155 -12.36 16.51 -11.30
C ALA A 155 -11.69 15.24 -10.78
N VAL A 156 -10.36 15.27 -10.64
CA VAL A 156 -9.60 14.13 -10.09
C VAL A 156 -8.84 14.60 -8.86
N THR A 157 -8.96 13.85 -7.79
CA THR A 157 -8.21 14.00 -6.55
C THR A 157 -7.37 12.74 -6.33
N VAL A 158 -6.11 12.91 -5.97
CA VAL A 158 -5.23 11.79 -5.60
C VAL A 158 -4.94 11.86 -4.10
N VAL A 159 -5.20 10.76 -3.42
CA VAL A 159 -4.94 10.58 -1.99
C VAL A 159 -3.71 9.70 -1.84
N ARG A 160 -2.70 10.21 -1.15
CA ARG A 160 -1.38 9.60 -0.97
C ARG A 160 -1.16 9.19 0.49
N PRO A 161 -1.68 8.04 0.93
CA PRO A 161 -1.41 7.57 2.28
C PRO A 161 0.07 7.20 2.47
N ALA A 162 0.59 7.43 3.68
CA ALA A 162 1.80 6.82 4.19
C ALA A 162 1.63 5.28 4.21
N ALA A 163 2.52 4.54 4.88
CA ALA A 163 2.39 3.09 4.97
C ALA A 163 1.04 2.68 5.61
N VAL A 164 0.09 2.22 4.79
CA VAL A 164 -1.23 1.80 5.29
C VAL A 164 -1.10 0.54 6.11
N VAL A 165 -1.72 0.57 7.30
CA VAL A 165 -1.74 -0.53 8.26
C VAL A 165 -3.16 -0.73 8.81
N GLY A 166 -3.45 -1.95 9.22
CA GLY A 166 -4.75 -2.40 9.71
C GLY A 166 -5.01 -3.83 9.26
N ASP A 167 -6.21 -4.32 9.50
CA ASP A 167 -6.61 -5.66 9.06
C ASP A 167 -6.56 -5.73 7.53
N ASP A 168 -6.05 -6.85 7.00
CA ASP A 168 -5.91 -7.13 5.56
C ASP A 168 -5.02 -6.17 4.76
N SER A 169 -4.18 -5.36 5.43
CA SER A 169 -3.22 -4.50 4.74
C SER A 169 -2.00 -5.30 4.27
N ASP A 170 -1.81 -5.42 2.95
CA ASP A 170 -0.63 -6.00 2.33
C ASP A 170 0.16 -4.93 1.56
N SER A 171 1.41 -4.71 1.93
CA SER A 171 2.32 -3.75 1.32
C SER A 171 3.78 -4.14 1.55
N PRO A 172 4.74 -3.56 0.80
CA PRO A 172 6.16 -3.79 1.09
C PRO A 172 6.53 -3.52 2.56
N VAL A 173 5.89 -2.52 3.18
CA VAL A 173 6.15 -2.15 4.58
C VAL A 173 5.55 -3.17 5.55
N THR A 174 4.29 -3.56 5.37
CA THR A 174 3.66 -4.55 6.27
C THR A 174 4.37 -5.90 6.18
N ARG A 175 4.74 -6.36 4.97
CA ARG A 175 5.54 -7.57 4.76
C ARG A 175 6.92 -7.51 5.44
N HIS A 176 7.52 -6.32 5.57
CA HIS A 176 8.78 -6.16 6.31
C HIS A 176 8.64 -6.61 7.77
N PHE A 177 7.51 -6.30 8.39
CA PHE A 177 7.20 -6.77 9.74
C PHE A 177 6.83 -8.26 9.81
N ASP A 178 6.58 -8.94 8.68
CA ASP A 178 6.40 -10.39 8.62
C ASP A 178 7.71 -11.17 8.69
N ALA A 179 8.82 -10.55 8.42
CA ALA A 179 10.12 -11.15 8.56
C ALA A 179 10.47 -11.47 10.03
N ALA A 180 11.40 -12.40 10.23
CA ALA A 180 11.90 -12.73 11.56
C ALA A 180 12.78 -11.61 12.17
N ARG A 181 13.30 -10.73 11.31
CA ARG A 181 14.15 -9.58 11.66
C ARG A 181 13.86 -8.41 10.75
N LEU A 182 14.04 -7.20 11.27
CA LEU A 182 13.95 -5.97 10.49
C LEU A 182 15.24 -5.77 9.68
N LEU A 183 15.12 -5.68 8.37
CA LEU A 183 16.23 -5.39 7.50
C LEU A 183 16.61 -3.92 7.62
N THR A 184 17.88 -3.65 7.88
CA THR A 184 18.45 -2.30 7.91
C THR A 184 19.73 -2.28 7.08
N VAL A 185 20.15 -1.10 6.64
CA VAL A 185 21.41 -0.91 5.88
C VAL A 185 22.29 0.03 6.68
N ARG A 186 23.56 -0.34 6.85
CA ARG A 186 24.54 0.46 7.62
C ARG A 186 24.68 1.86 7.02
N GLY A 187 24.54 2.86 7.89
CA GLY A 187 24.64 4.27 7.49
C GLY A 187 23.33 4.84 6.94
N CYS A 188 22.26 4.08 6.88
CA CYS A 188 20.92 4.55 6.55
C CYS A 188 20.05 4.66 7.81
N ALA A 189 19.22 5.68 7.85
CA ALA A 189 18.30 5.96 8.96
C ALA A 189 16.86 6.05 8.42
N PRO A 190 16.17 4.92 8.31
CA PRO A 190 14.77 4.94 7.91
C PRO A 190 13.93 5.66 8.95
N ARG A 191 12.88 6.34 8.48
CA ARG A 191 11.86 6.96 9.31
C ARG A 191 10.52 6.40 8.95
N TRP A 192 9.79 5.97 9.96
CA TRP A 192 8.59 5.16 9.78
C TRP A 192 7.35 5.99 10.10
N GLN A 193 6.58 6.26 9.07
CA GLN A 193 5.27 6.87 9.21
C GLN A 193 4.21 5.89 8.72
N PHE A 194 3.16 5.74 9.51
CA PHE A 194 2.04 4.86 9.23
C PHE A 194 0.76 5.65 8.97
N CYS A 195 -0.19 4.99 8.35
CA CYS A 195 -1.56 5.45 8.18
C CYS A 195 -2.49 4.30 8.57
N HIS A 196 -3.21 4.42 9.69
CA HIS A 196 -4.18 3.39 10.03
C HIS A 196 -5.35 3.42 9.05
N VAL A 197 -5.90 2.26 8.71
CA VAL A 197 -7.02 2.15 7.75
C VAL A 197 -8.21 3.01 8.17
N ASP A 198 -8.54 3.07 9.47
CA ASP A 198 -9.64 3.90 9.98
C ASP A 198 -9.38 5.40 9.78
N ASP A 199 -8.14 5.85 9.96
CA ASP A 199 -7.71 7.22 9.70
C ASP A 199 -7.79 7.54 8.19
N LEU A 200 -7.39 6.59 7.34
CA LEU A 200 -7.53 6.75 5.90
C LEU A 200 -9.01 6.83 5.47
N VAL A 201 -9.86 5.99 6.04
CA VAL A 201 -11.32 6.05 5.81
C VAL A 201 -11.88 7.41 6.20
N SER A 202 -11.57 7.92 7.39
CA SER A 202 -12.04 9.23 7.85
C SER A 202 -11.55 10.39 6.98
N ALA A 203 -10.32 10.32 6.47
CA ALA A 203 -9.78 11.30 5.52
C ALA A 203 -10.49 11.22 4.15
N LEU A 204 -10.79 10.01 3.67
CA LEU A 204 -11.54 9.80 2.44
C LEU A 204 -12.98 10.29 2.55
N GLU A 205 -13.62 10.20 3.71
CA GLU A 205 -14.95 10.78 3.95
C GLU A 205 -14.95 12.30 3.76
N LEU A 206 -13.93 13.01 4.26
CA LEU A 206 -13.77 14.45 4.02
C LEU A 206 -13.58 14.76 2.53
N ALA A 207 -12.78 13.97 1.83
CA ALA A 207 -12.61 14.12 0.39
C ALA A 207 -13.91 13.88 -0.39
N VAL A 208 -14.67 12.86 -0.01
CA VAL A 208 -16.00 12.56 -0.59
C VAL A 208 -16.96 13.70 -0.36
N ALA A 209 -16.99 14.27 0.83
CA ALA A 209 -17.86 15.41 1.17
C ALA A 209 -17.44 16.71 0.46
N GLY A 210 -16.19 16.80 0.00
CA GLY A 210 -15.63 18.00 -0.63
C GLY A 210 -15.02 18.99 0.35
N ASP A 211 -14.82 18.57 1.60
CA ASP A 211 -14.18 19.40 2.64
C ASP A 211 -12.67 19.54 2.39
N VAL A 212 -12.07 18.59 1.67
CA VAL A 212 -10.69 18.65 1.18
C VAL A 212 -10.68 18.41 -0.33
N THR A 213 -10.00 19.27 -1.07
CA THR A 213 -9.89 19.20 -2.53
C THR A 213 -8.42 19.24 -2.96
N GLY A 214 -8.16 18.81 -4.21
CA GLY A 214 -6.79 18.66 -4.72
C GLY A 214 -6.12 17.39 -4.20
N ASN A 215 -4.84 17.23 -4.54
CA ASN A 215 -4.06 16.08 -4.10
C ASN A 215 -3.55 16.30 -2.67
N PHE A 216 -3.61 15.30 -1.82
CA PHE A 216 -3.17 15.39 -0.45
C PHE A 216 -2.62 14.07 0.09
N ALA A 217 -1.85 14.16 1.17
CA ALA A 217 -1.29 13.01 1.88
C ALA A 217 -2.10 12.68 3.15
N VAL A 218 -2.04 11.43 3.58
CA VAL A 218 -2.67 10.93 4.80
C VAL A 218 -1.67 10.12 5.62
N GLY A 219 -1.49 10.45 6.89
CA GLY A 219 -0.59 9.72 7.79
C GLY A 219 -0.71 10.20 9.23
N CYS A 220 -0.15 9.42 10.14
CA CYS A 220 0.01 9.79 11.52
C CYS A 220 0.90 11.04 11.66
N ASP A 221 0.76 11.77 12.76
CA ASP A 221 1.65 12.89 13.08
C ASP A 221 3.07 12.39 13.40
N GLY A 222 4.09 13.05 12.80
CA GLY A 222 5.49 12.71 12.99
C GLY A 222 5.88 11.34 12.41
N TRP A 223 6.86 10.70 13.02
CA TRP A 223 7.40 9.40 12.62
C TRP A 223 8.04 8.68 13.80
N LEU A 224 8.38 7.41 13.61
CA LEU A 224 9.23 6.64 14.52
C LEU A 224 10.64 6.50 13.93
N GLU A 225 11.63 6.62 14.80
CA GLU A 225 13.01 6.23 14.48
C GLU A 225 13.15 4.70 14.56
N GLN A 226 14.18 4.14 13.93
CA GLN A 226 14.39 2.69 13.84
C GLN A 226 14.42 2.00 15.22
N GLU A 227 15.04 2.62 16.22
CA GLU A 227 15.14 2.10 17.58
C GLU A 227 13.77 1.95 18.25
N GLN A 228 12.89 2.93 18.04
CA GLN A 228 11.52 2.90 18.55
C GLN A 228 10.70 1.79 17.88
N VAL A 229 10.90 1.58 16.57
CA VAL A 229 10.26 0.48 15.86
C VAL A 229 10.71 -0.87 16.37
N GLU A 230 12.01 -1.05 16.70
CA GLU A 230 12.54 -2.28 17.28
C GLU A 230 11.97 -2.53 18.69
N GLU A 231 11.88 -1.50 19.49
CA GLU A 231 11.30 -1.59 20.85
C GLU A 231 9.82 -1.99 20.80
N ILE A 232 9.02 -1.33 19.96
CA ILE A 232 7.58 -1.57 19.87
C ILE A 232 7.30 -2.94 19.24
N SER A 233 8.01 -3.31 18.17
CA SER A 233 7.79 -4.56 17.44
C SER A 233 8.39 -5.79 18.14
N GLY A 234 9.39 -5.59 19.00
CA GLY A 234 10.19 -6.67 19.58
C GLY A 234 11.08 -7.40 18.57
N LEU A 235 11.18 -6.90 17.33
CA LEU A 235 11.98 -7.49 16.27
C LEU A 235 13.40 -6.90 16.29
N ARG A 236 14.40 -7.79 16.23
CA ARG A 236 15.81 -7.37 16.15
C ARG A 236 16.19 -7.00 14.71
N ARG A 237 17.02 -5.99 14.53
CA ARG A 237 17.56 -5.62 13.22
C ARG A 237 18.50 -6.69 12.65
N LEU A 238 18.50 -6.81 11.34
CA LEU A 238 19.51 -7.47 10.53
C LEU A 238 20.19 -6.39 9.69
N GLU A 239 21.35 -5.92 10.15
CA GLU A 239 22.06 -4.85 9.46
C GLU A 239 22.89 -5.40 8.30
N LEU A 240 22.63 -4.89 7.11
CA LEU A 240 23.41 -5.21 5.91
C LEU A 240 24.47 -4.13 5.65
N PRO A 241 25.68 -4.51 5.14
CA PRO A 241 26.66 -3.54 4.70
C PRO A 241 26.13 -2.68 3.53
N ALA A 242 26.45 -1.38 3.53
CA ALA A 242 26.08 -0.45 2.45
C ALA A 242 26.66 -0.85 1.07
N SER A 243 27.75 -1.65 1.06
CA SER A 243 28.40 -2.16 -0.15
C SER A 243 27.64 -3.32 -0.82
N LEU A 244 26.51 -3.76 -0.26
CA LEU A 244 25.68 -4.79 -0.91
C LEU A 244 25.09 -4.24 -2.19
N THR A 245 25.56 -4.80 -3.31
CA THR A 245 25.07 -4.44 -4.64
C THR A 245 23.64 -4.92 -4.85
N LEU A 246 22.94 -4.24 -5.75
CA LEU A 246 21.58 -4.58 -6.19
C LEU A 246 21.42 -6.10 -6.52
N GLY A 247 22.41 -6.73 -7.14
CA GLY A 247 22.37 -8.16 -7.44
C GLY A 247 22.38 -9.07 -6.21
N THR A 248 23.00 -8.63 -5.10
CA THR A 248 23.00 -9.39 -3.84
C THR A 248 21.66 -9.28 -3.13
N ALA A 249 21.04 -8.09 -3.14
CA ALA A 249 19.73 -7.87 -2.54
C ALA A 249 18.64 -8.67 -3.29
N GLN A 250 18.70 -8.75 -4.62
CA GLN A 250 17.81 -9.57 -5.43
C GLN A 250 17.96 -11.08 -5.14
N ARG A 251 19.19 -11.55 -4.90
CA ARG A 251 19.42 -12.94 -4.45
C ARG A 251 18.85 -13.19 -3.05
N LEU A 252 19.01 -12.25 -2.13
CA LEU A 252 18.48 -12.33 -0.78
C LEU A 252 16.96 -12.37 -0.76
N HIS A 253 16.31 -11.59 -1.64
CA HIS A 253 14.86 -11.64 -1.82
C HIS A 253 14.39 -13.00 -2.35
N ARG A 254 15.03 -13.52 -3.42
CA ARG A 254 14.67 -14.84 -3.98
C ARG A 254 14.79 -16.01 -3.00
N ILE A 255 15.64 -15.91 -2.00
CA ILE A 255 15.83 -16.93 -0.95
C ILE A 255 15.08 -16.58 0.35
N GLY A 256 14.18 -15.60 0.31
CA GLY A 256 13.29 -15.24 1.43
C GLY A 256 14.00 -14.55 2.61
N ILE A 257 15.21 -14.02 2.43
CA ILE A 257 15.93 -13.26 3.47
C ILE A 257 15.57 -11.77 3.42
N ALA A 258 15.39 -11.22 2.21
CA ALA A 258 14.91 -9.84 2.06
C ALA A 258 13.38 -9.84 1.88
N PRO A 259 12.65 -9.00 2.63
CA PRO A 259 11.19 -9.02 2.69
C PRO A 259 10.50 -8.39 1.48
N ALA A 260 11.24 -7.72 0.61
CA ALA A 260 10.70 -7.02 -0.55
C ALA A 260 11.60 -7.15 -1.77
N PRO A 261 11.05 -7.00 -3.00
CA PRO A 261 11.82 -6.83 -4.21
C PRO A 261 12.81 -5.67 -4.07
N ILE A 262 13.89 -5.73 -4.84
CA ILE A 262 14.98 -4.78 -4.69
C ILE A 262 14.55 -3.32 -4.86
N ASN A 263 13.60 -3.09 -5.77
CA ASN A 263 13.11 -1.77 -6.11
C ASN A 263 12.21 -1.18 -5.00
N ASP A 264 11.65 -2.02 -4.16
CA ASP A 264 10.84 -1.60 -3.01
C ASP A 264 11.67 -1.49 -1.72
N LEU A 265 12.90 -2.04 -1.68
CA LEU A 265 13.77 -1.99 -0.50
C LEU A 265 14.15 -0.56 -0.09
N GLN A 266 14.22 0.38 -1.02
CA GLN A 266 14.50 1.78 -0.71
C GLN A 266 13.49 2.38 0.29
N TYR A 267 12.21 1.95 0.24
CA TYR A 267 11.15 2.40 1.15
C TYR A 267 11.27 1.84 2.57
N LEU A 268 12.15 0.84 2.77
CA LEU A 268 12.51 0.27 4.07
C LEU A 268 13.82 0.86 4.64
N VAL A 269 14.54 1.64 3.83
CA VAL A 269 15.91 2.08 4.12
C VAL A 269 16.03 3.60 4.20
N TYR A 270 15.29 4.33 3.39
CA TYR A 270 15.33 5.79 3.31
C TYR A 270 14.01 6.43 3.77
N PRO A 271 14.04 7.68 4.25
CA PRO A 271 12.83 8.37 4.68
C PRO A 271 11.93 8.74 3.51
N TRP A 272 10.61 8.62 3.71
CA TRP A 272 9.54 9.10 2.81
C TRP A 272 8.31 9.55 3.61
N VAL A 273 8.57 10.14 4.77
CA VAL A 273 7.57 10.75 5.67
C VAL A 273 6.96 11.95 4.99
N VAL A 274 5.64 12.06 5.03
CA VAL A 274 4.90 13.15 4.38
C VAL A 274 4.27 14.10 5.40
N ASP A 275 4.20 15.38 5.05
CA ASP A 275 3.36 16.35 5.73
C ASP A 275 1.92 16.23 5.21
N CYS A 276 0.96 16.23 6.13
CA CYS A 276 -0.47 16.13 5.80
C CYS A 276 -1.15 17.49 5.99
N GLN A 277 -0.55 18.55 5.45
CA GLN A 277 -0.94 19.95 5.67
C GLN A 277 -2.38 20.24 5.22
N ALA A 278 -2.82 19.69 4.08
CA ALA A 278 -4.18 19.92 3.57
C ALA A 278 -5.24 19.41 4.56
N LEU A 279 -5.06 18.20 5.08
CA LEU A 279 -5.96 17.62 6.08
C LEU A 279 -5.92 18.38 7.40
N ARG A 280 -4.72 18.79 7.86
CA ARG A 280 -4.56 19.58 9.09
C ARG A 280 -5.29 20.93 8.98
N SER A 281 -5.19 21.58 7.80
CA SER A 281 -5.86 22.85 7.52
C SER A 281 -7.38 22.73 7.49
N ALA A 282 -7.90 21.56 7.08
CA ALA A 282 -9.32 21.22 7.15
C ALA A 282 -9.78 20.79 8.56
N GLY A 283 -8.90 20.81 9.55
CA GLY A 283 -9.23 20.45 10.94
C GLY A 283 -9.19 18.96 11.24
N TRP A 284 -8.84 18.11 10.26
CA TRP A 284 -8.70 16.66 10.49
C TRP A 284 -7.45 16.35 11.32
N ARG A 285 -7.57 15.34 12.16
CA ARG A 285 -6.46 14.75 12.94
C ARG A 285 -6.56 13.24 12.92
N PRO A 286 -5.43 12.51 12.84
CA PRO A 286 -5.45 11.06 12.95
C PRO A 286 -5.86 10.64 14.37
N ALA A 287 -6.61 9.57 14.49
CA ALA A 287 -6.93 8.94 15.77
C ALA A 287 -5.78 8.09 16.30
N TYR A 288 -4.94 7.60 15.40
CA TYR A 288 -3.77 6.77 15.73
C TYR A 288 -2.49 7.59 15.65
N ASP A 289 -1.60 7.40 16.62
CA ASP A 289 -0.19 7.75 16.48
C ASP A 289 0.59 6.61 15.79
N ASN A 290 1.82 6.88 15.38
CA ASN A 290 2.66 5.89 14.70
C ASN A 290 2.93 4.64 15.57
N ALA A 291 3.02 4.81 16.89
CA ALA A 291 3.25 3.69 17.81
C ALA A 291 2.01 2.78 17.92
N ALA A 292 0.81 3.36 18.01
CA ALA A 292 -0.45 2.62 18.01
C ALA A 292 -0.67 1.90 16.68
N ALA A 293 -0.42 2.57 15.56
CA ALA A 293 -0.50 2.00 14.22
C ALA A 293 0.45 0.80 14.05
N LEU A 294 1.71 0.91 14.52
CA LEU A 294 2.65 -0.21 14.50
C LEU A 294 2.21 -1.37 15.40
N ARG A 295 1.65 -1.09 16.60
CA ARG A 295 1.10 -2.15 17.47
C ARG A 295 -0.06 -2.88 16.81
N ALA A 296 -0.91 -2.19 16.04
CA ALA A 296 -1.98 -2.83 15.26
C ALA A 296 -1.41 -3.84 14.25
N VAL A 297 -0.34 -3.49 13.50
CA VAL A 297 0.38 -4.43 12.61
C VAL A 297 0.85 -5.66 13.39
N MET A 298 1.50 -5.46 14.54
CA MET A 298 2.06 -6.56 15.33
C MET A 298 0.97 -7.48 15.88
N THR A 299 -0.19 -6.92 16.24
CA THR A 299 -1.36 -7.68 16.70
C THR A 299 -1.97 -8.50 15.59
N ALA A 300 -2.21 -7.93 14.41
CA ALA A 300 -2.73 -8.64 13.24
C ALA A 300 -1.81 -9.81 12.86
N ARG A 301 -0.49 -9.60 12.86
CA ARG A 301 0.51 -10.67 12.64
C ARG A 301 0.43 -11.81 13.66
N ALA A 302 0.28 -11.48 14.92
CA ALA A 302 0.17 -12.50 15.97
C ALA A 302 -1.07 -13.37 15.77
N LEU A 303 -2.20 -12.76 15.36
CA LEU A 303 -3.44 -13.46 15.05
C LEU A 303 -3.29 -14.35 13.81
N HIS A 304 -2.71 -13.86 12.70
CA HIS A 304 -2.46 -14.65 11.51
C HIS A 304 -1.55 -15.85 11.78
N ARG A 305 -0.47 -15.67 12.55
CA ARG A 305 0.42 -16.78 12.96
C ARG A 305 -0.29 -17.80 13.84
N ALA A 306 -1.16 -17.35 14.75
CA ALA A 306 -1.95 -18.24 15.60
C ALA A 306 -2.98 -19.03 14.77
N ALA A 307 -3.65 -18.40 13.81
CA ALA A 307 -4.57 -19.05 12.90
C ALA A 307 -3.87 -20.11 12.02
N ALA A 308 -2.71 -19.76 11.43
CA ALA A 308 -1.91 -20.70 10.62
C ALA A 308 -1.45 -21.93 11.40
N ARG A 309 -1.19 -21.81 12.71
CA ARG A 309 -0.83 -22.95 13.57
C ARG A 309 -2.01 -23.90 13.87
N ARG A 310 -3.25 -23.42 13.72
CA ARG A 310 -4.47 -24.21 13.97
C ARG A 310 -4.90 -25.07 12.78
N ILE A 311 -4.35 -24.83 11.59
CA ILE A 311 -4.63 -25.65 10.39
C ILE A 311 -3.92 -27.00 10.56
N PRO A 312 -4.63 -28.16 10.54
CA PRO A 312 -4.02 -29.46 10.70
C PRO A 312 -3.01 -29.74 9.59
N ARG A 313 -1.83 -30.21 9.97
CA ARG A 313 -0.67 -30.50 9.08
C ARG A 313 -0.96 -31.44 7.88
N LYS A 314 -2.15 -32.05 7.78
CA LYS A 314 -2.48 -32.99 6.71
C LYS A 314 -2.67 -32.34 5.32
N GLU A 315 -2.95 -31.04 5.25
CA GLU A 315 -3.10 -30.33 3.96
C GLU A 315 -1.85 -29.50 3.60
N ALA A 316 -0.92 -29.34 4.52
CA ALA A 316 0.31 -28.54 4.34
C ALA A 316 1.44 -29.27 3.60
N THR A 317 1.25 -30.52 3.20
CA THR A 317 2.34 -31.36 2.61
C THR A 317 2.71 -30.94 1.17
N ILE A 318 1.91 -30.14 0.50
CA ILE A 318 2.19 -29.69 -0.87
C ILE A 318 2.99 -28.38 -0.87
N THR A 319 2.82 -27.51 0.16
CA THR A 319 3.53 -26.23 0.26
C THR A 319 4.87 -26.33 1.01
N ALA A 320 5.08 -27.34 1.84
CA ALA A 320 6.30 -27.51 2.63
C ALA A 320 7.52 -28.01 1.82
N ALA A 321 7.31 -28.61 0.64
CA ALA A 321 8.41 -29.06 -0.21
C ALA A 321 9.27 -27.88 -0.74
N GLY A 322 8.69 -26.70 -0.92
CA GLY A 322 9.42 -25.50 -1.34
C GLY A 322 10.29 -24.87 -0.23
N ALA A 323 9.83 -24.91 1.03
CA ALA A 323 10.53 -24.28 2.14
C ALA A 323 11.73 -25.10 2.64
N THR A 324 11.68 -26.43 2.55
CA THR A 324 12.76 -27.33 3.02
C THR A 324 14.00 -27.25 2.14
N VAL A 325 13.83 -27.01 0.82
CA VAL A 325 14.95 -26.84 -0.10
C VAL A 325 15.73 -25.55 0.16
N ALA A 326 15.06 -24.48 0.62
CA ALA A 326 15.70 -23.20 0.94
C ALA A 326 16.61 -23.28 2.18
N VAL A 327 16.25 -24.03 3.20
CA VAL A 327 17.03 -24.17 4.44
C VAL A 327 18.28 -25.05 4.23
N LEU A 328 18.18 -26.10 3.41
CA LEU A 328 19.31 -26.99 3.12
C LEU A 328 20.34 -26.31 2.17
N GLY A 329 19.88 -25.46 1.24
CA GLY A 329 20.73 -24.68 0.35
C GLY A 329 21.60 -23.65 1.11
N THR A 330 21.05 -23.00 2.13
CA THR A 330 21.75 -21.98 2.93
C THR A 330 22.89 -22.58 3.77
N ALA A 331 22.66 -23.75 4.35
CA ALA A 331 23.69 -24.46 5.13
C ALA A 331 24.88 -24.92 4.24
N ALA A 332 24.59 -25.32 3.00
CA ALA A 332 25.63 -25.73 2.04
C ALA A 332 26.51 -24.52 1.58
N ILE A 333 25.90 -23.37 1.33
CA ILE A 333 26.59 -22.14 0.90
C ILE A 333 27.49 -21.59 2.01
N VAL A 334 27.02 -21.58 3.27
CA VAL A 334 27.80 -21.15 4.43
C VAL A 334 28.97 -22.11 4.69
N ARG A 335 28.77 -23.42 4.52
CA ARG A 335 29.87 -24.40 4.60
C ARG A 335 30.89 -24.25 3.49
N ALA A 336 30.48 -24.00 2.24
CA ALA A 336 31.38 -23.79 1.12
C ALA A 336 32.21 -22.50 1.29
N ALA A 337 31.62 -21.41 1.77
CA ALA A 337 32.31 -20.16 2.06
C ALA A 337 33.33 -20.31 3.21
N ARG A 338 33.02 -21.11 4.26
CA ARG A 338 33.98 -21.40 5.34
C ARG A 338 35.15 -22.31 4.91
N ARG A 339 34.92 -23.24 3.98
CA ARG A 339 36.01 -24.07 3.42
C ARG A 339 36.97 -23.27 2.56
N ARG A 340 36.53 -22.29 1.76
CA ARG A 340 37.38 -21.40 0.98
C ARG A 340 38.24 -20.44 1.82
N ARG A 341 37.84 -20.11 3.05
CA ARG A 341 38.61 -19.29 3.97
C ARG A 341 39.65 -20.06 4.82
N ARG A 342 39.61 -21.40 4.81
CA ARG A 342 40.59 -22.24 5.55
C ARG A 342 41.62 -22.91 4.66
N GLY A 343 41.62 -22.66 3.35
CA GLY A 343 42.51 -23.26 2.37
C GLY A 343 43.26 -22.21 1.52
N GLY A 344 43.44 -20.96 2.07
CA GLY A 344 44.31 -19.93 1.48
C GLY A 344 45.21 -19.34 2.56
#